data_768a5366dc0dbc1a61f890140caeb80a
#
_entry.id   768a5366dc0dbc1a61f890140caeb80a
#
_cell.length_a   1.000
_cell.length_b   1.000
_cell.length_c   1.000
_cell.angle_alpha   90.00
_cell.angle_beta   90.00
_cell.angle_gamma   90.00
#
_symmetry.space_group_name_H-M   'P 1'
#
loop_
_entity.id
_entity.type
_entity.pdbx_description
1 polymer ?
#
loop_
_entity_poly.entity_id
_entity_poly.type
_entity_poly.pdbx_seq_one_letter_code
_entity_poly.pdbx_strand_id
1 'polypeptide(L)'
;MTKSEFIKSYIDRLEEVLKEYQDSEFLNENIIFDCIHEIRGIFIQEIPQIDNSLKFVNGSAEIDANILIGILKLNLINSEKQNSSTIVQYDETGNNSEPLIFLSHKSDDKPYADALERFITGLGVKNNQLIYSSHPLHKIPLDANIYDYLRKNIYSKIFMIILWSNRYLESPACLNEMGAAWVVQSDYTNIYVPSFSFGNPKYHECAVDTRKMGAVLNGDSNCKASMIELKNKIQSLFNLADDEQKTQFLLDNFIKEIMTEANNNID
;
A
#
# COMPACT_ATOMS: atom_id res chain seq x y z
N MET A 1 -21.38 -10.75 -26.53
CA MET A 1 -20.91 -9.96 -25.36
C MET A 1 -19.51 -10.46 -25.03
N THR A 2 -18.53 -9.60 -25.10
CA THR A 2 -17.16 -9.93 -24.75
C THR A 2 -17.03 -10.06 -23.22
N LYS A 3 -15.94 -10.69 -22.71
CA LYS A 3 -15.70 -10.79 -21.27
C LYS A 3 -15.61 -9.38 -20.64
N SER A 4 -15.03 -8.43 -21.33
CA SER A 4 -14.93 -7.04 -20.89
C SER A 4 -16.29 -6.35 -20.79
N GLU A 5 -17.15 -6.50 -21.79
CA GLU A 5 -18.52 -5.97 -21.76
C GLU A 5 -19.33 -6.59 -20.62
N PHE A 6 -19.12 -7.88 -20.35
CA PHE A 6 -19.77 -8.60 -19.27
C PHE A 6 -19.35 -8.03 -17.89
N ILE A 7 -18.06 -7.92 -17.61
CA ILE A 7 -17.56 -7.35 -16.36
C ILE A 7 -18.06 -5.90 -16.19
N LYS A 8 -18.00 -5.10 -17.26
CA LYS A 8 -18.43 -3.71 -17.25
C LYS A 8 -19.90 -3.56 -16.86
N SER A 9 -20.79 -4.41 -17.39
CA SER A 9 -22.21 -4.36 -17.07
C SER A 9 -22.51 -4.54 -15.57
N TYR A 10 -21.72 -5.34 -14.86
CA TYR A 10 -21.86 -5.52 -13.41
C TYR A 10 -21.26 -4.38 -12.61
N ILE A 11 -20.19 -3.76 -13.08
CA ILE A 11 -19.64 -2.52 -12.49
C ILE A 11 -20.70 -1.42 -12.58
N ASP A 12 -21.23 -1.17 -13.78
CA ASP A 12 -22.21 -0.11 -14.03
C ASP A 12 -23.47 -0.32 -13.15
N ARG A 13 -23.93 -1.58 -13.04
CA ARG A 13 -25.09 -1.94 -12.19
C ARG A 13 -24.82 -1.67 -10.70
N LEU A 14 -23.66 -2.03 -10.20
CA LEU A 14 -23.33 -1.82 -8.77
C LEU A 14 -23.12 -0.34 -8.47
N GLU A 15 -22.57 0.44 -9.40
CA GLU A 15 -22.47 1.89 -9.27
C GLU A 15 -23.85 2.57 -9.27
N GLU A 16 -24.78 2.07 -10.08
CA GLU A 16 -26.16 2.56 -10.10
C GLU A 16 -26.88 2.28 -8.77
N VAL A 17 -26.79 1.06 -8.24
CA VAL A 17 -27.35 0.67 -6.94
C VAL A 17 -26.77 1.53 -5.80
N LEU A 18 -25.46 1.79 -5.81
CA LEU A 18 -24.82 2.67 -4.82
C LEU A 18 -25.35 4.09 -4.90
N LYS A 19 -25.52 4.62 -6.11
CA LYS A 19 -26.03 5.97 -6.33
C LYS A 19 -27.47 6.09 -5.84
N GLU A 20 -28.33 5.14 -6.20
CA GLU A 20 -29.73 5.11 -5.72
C GLU A 20 -29.80 5.03 -4.19
N TYR A 21 -28.92 4.26 -3.56
CA TYR A 21 -28.83 4.17 -2.10
C TYR A 21 -28.40 5.52 -1.46
N GLN A 22 -27.42 6.20 -2.05
CA GLN A 22 -26.94 7.50 -1.54
C GLN A 22 -27.98 8.63 -1.74
N ASP A 23 -28.77 8.57 -2.81
CA ASP A 23 -29.78 9.57 -3.14
C ASP A 23 -31.12 9.35 -2.38
N SER A 24 -31.29 8.22 -1.70
CA SER A 24 -32.54 7.82 -1.05
C SER A 24 -32.42 7.73 0.47
N GLU A 25 -33.31 8.45 1.19
CA GLU A 25 -33.42 8.34 2.65
C GLU A 25 -34.08 7.03 3.15
N PHE A 26 -34.58 6.18 2.24
CA PHE A 26 -35.44 5.01 2.56
C PHE A 26 -34.90 3.66 2.06
N LEU A 27 -33.79 3.60 1.32
CA LEU A 27 -33.28 2.33 0.82
C LEU A 27 -32.48 1.58 1.91
N ASN A 28 -32.74 0.27 1.99
CA ASN A 28 -32.09 -0.64 2.92
C ASN A 28 -30.75 -1.12 2.33
N GLU A 29 -29.69 -1.16 3.13
CA GLU A 29 -28.39 -1.76 2.79
C GLU A 29 -28.48 -3.14 2.16
N ASN A 30 -29.54 -3.89 2.45
CA ASN A 30 -29.76 -5.23 1.88
C ASN A 30 -29.76 -5.24 0.35
N ILE A 31 -30.19 -4.16 -0.32
CA ILE A 31 -30.18 -4.08 -1.79
C ILE A 31 -28.73 -4.10 -2.32
N ILE A 32 -27.84 -3.42 -1.63
CA ILE A 32 -26.40 -3.43 -1.98
C ILE A 32 -25.82 -4.82 -1.73
N PHE A 33 -26.12 -5.44 -0.57
CA PHE A 33 -25.64 -6.78 -0.24
C PHE A 33 -26.16 -7.84 -1.24
N ASP A 34 -27.43 -7.78 -1.63
CA ASP A 34 -28.00 -8.70 -2.62
C ASP A 34 -27.26 -8.57 -3.97
N CYS A 35 -26.97 -7.35 -4.40
CA CYS A 35 -26.19 -7.10 -5.62
C CYS A 35 -24.76 -7.63 -5.50
N ILE A 36 -24.10 -7.40 -4.37
CA ILE A 36 -22.74 -7.92 -4.09
C ILE A 36 -22.75 -9.45 -4.10
N HIS A 37 -23.72 -10.09 -3.45
CA HIS A 37 -23.82 -11.55 -3.39
C HIS A 37 -24.02 -12.18 -4.77
N GLU A 38 -24.86 -11.56 -5.62
CA GLU A 38 -25.04 -12.00 -7.00
C GLU A 38 -23.73 -11.92 -7.79
N ILE A 39 -23.07 -10.78 -7.76
CA ILE A 39 -21.80 -10.54 -8.47
C ILE A 39 -20.72 -11.48 -7.97
N ARG A 40 -20.62 -11.66 -6.64
CA ARG A 40 -19.69 -12.63 -6.03
C ARG A 40 -19.95 -14.03 -6.55
N GLY A 41 -21.20 -14.49 -6.58
CA GLY A 41 -21.56 -15.82 -7.09
C GLY A 41 -21.11 -16.08 -8.53
N ILE A 42 -21.08 -15.03 -9.34
CA ILE A 42 -20.68 -15.10 -10.75
C ILE A 42 -19.15 -15.13 -10.90
N PHE A 43 -18.44 -14.30 -10.15
CA PHE A 43 -17.01 -14.05 -10.38
C PHE A 43 -16.06 -14.76 -9.41
N ILE A 44 -16.56 -15.38 -8.33
CA ILE A 44 -15.72 -15.92 -7.25
C ILE A 44 -14.70 -16.98 -7.74
N GLN A 45 -15.05 -17.79 -8.73
CA GLN A 45 -14.17 -18.81 -9.27
C GLN A 45 -13.06 -18.23 -10.14
N GLU A 46 -13.33 -17.11 -10.81
CA GLU A 46 -12.36 -16.44 -11.69
C GLU A 46 -11.54 -15.38 -10.94
N ILE A 47 -12.09 -14.83 -9.86
CA ILE A 47 -11.52 -13.74 -9.06
C ILE A 47 -11.62 -14.10 -7.56
N PRO A 48 -10.79 -15.04 -7.06
CA PRO A 48 -10.84 -15.49 -5.66
C PRO A 48 -10.63 -14.37 -4.62
N GLN A 49 -10.02 -13.25 -5.02
CA GLN A 49 -9.79 -12.08 -4.17
C GLN A 49 -11.09 -11.47 -3.63
N ILE A 50 -12.22 -11.67 -4.34
CA ILE A 50 -13.52 -11.17 -3.90
C ILE A 50 -13.86 -11.68 -2.50
N ASP A 51 -13.68 -12.99 -2.24
CA ASP A 51 -14.03 -13.62 -0.96
C ASP A 51 -13.21 -13.09 0.24
N ASN A 52 -11.95 -12.78 -0.02
CA ASN A 52 -11.02 -12.35 1.02
C ASN A 52 -11.13 -10.86 1.35
N SER A 53 -11.82 -10.08 0.52
CA SER A 53 -11.83 -8.63 0.60
C SER A 53 -13.12 -8.05 1.17
N LEU A 54 -14.23 -8.80 1.15
CA LEU A 54 -15.55 -8.34 1.57
C LEU A 54 -15.83 -8.75 3.02
N LYS A 55 -16.44 -7.85 3.80
CA LYS A 55 -16.71 -8.05 5.23
C LYS A 55 -18.11 -8.62 5.50
N PHE A 56 -19.08 -8.30 4.67
CA PHE A 56 -20.48 -8.73 4.78
C PHE A 56 -21.11 -8.49 6.17
N VAL A 57 -20.78 -7.37 6.81
CA VAL A 57 -21.33 -7.01 8.12
C VAL A 57 -22.19 -5.75 8.01
N ASN A 58 -23.16 -5.60 8.89
CA ASN A 58 -24.01 -4.41 8.93
C ASN A 58 -23.16 -3.13 8.99
N GLY A 59 -23.49 -2.15 8.16
CA GLY A 59 -22.74 -0.90 8.02
C GLY A 59 -21.51 -0.97 7.10
N SER A 60 -21.29 -2.10 6.42
CA SER A 60 -20.16 -2.27 5.48
C SER A 60 -20.60 -2.35 4.01
N ALA A 61 -21.89 -2.36 3.71
CA ALA A 61 -22.41 -2.59 2.35
C ALA A 61 -21.81 -1.63 1.31
N GLU A 62 -21.77 -0.34 1.60
CA GLU A 62 -21.20 0.66 0.71
C GLU A 62 -19.68 0.47 0.54
N ILE A 63 -18.98 0.11 1.62
CA ILE A 63 -17.55 -0.16 1.60
C ILE A 63 -17.26 -1.41 0.76
N ASP A 64 -18.00 -2.50 1.02
CA ASP A 64 -17.85 -3.76 0.30
C ASP A 64 -18.18 -3.61 -1.19
N ALA A 65 -19.19 -2.81 -1.55
CA ALA A 65 -19.51 -2.49 -2.94
C ALA A 65 -18.38 -1.73 -3.63
N ASN A 66 -17.79 -0.72 -3.00
CA ASN A 66 -16.68 0.02 -3.56
C ASN A 66 -15.42 -0.85 -3.72
N ILE A 67 -15.16 -1.75 -2.78
CA ILE A 67 -14.06 -2.74 -2.88
C ILE A 67 -14.32 -3.66 -4.09
N LEU A 68 -15.53 -4.19 -4.23
CA LEU A 68 -15.89 -5.07 -5.33
C LEU A 68 -15.78 -4.38 -6.69
N ILE A 69 -16.28 -3.14 -6.81
CA ILE A 69 -16.10 -2.31 -8.02
C ILE A 69 -14.60 -2.17 -8.36
N GLY A 70 -13.76 -1.90 -7.37
CA GLY A 70 -12.31 -1.81 -7.55
C GLY A 70 -11.70 -3.10 -8.10
N ILE A 71 -12.05 -4.25 -7.54
CA ILE A 71 -11.59 -5.57 -7.98
C ILE A 71 -12.04 -5.85 -9.41
N LEU A 72 -13.31 -5.58 -9.75
CA LEU A 72 -13.84 -5.80 -11.09
C LEU A 72 -13.20 -4.88 -12.13
N LYS A 73 -12.99 -3.59 -11.82
CA LYS A 73 -12.30 -2.64 -12.69
C LYS A 73 -10.87 -3.07 -13.00
N LEU A 74 -10.14 -3.59 -12.01
CA LEU A 74 -8.81 -4.14 -12.22
C LEU A 74 -8.82 -5.34 -13.20
N ASN A 75 -9.78 -6.25 -13.02
CA ASN A 75 -9.92 -7.39 -13.91
C ASN A 75 -10.39 -7.01 -15.32
N LEU A 76 -11.22 -5.98 -15.47
CA LEU A 76 -11.62 -5.43 -16.76
C LEU A 76 -10.39 -4.91 -17.54
N ILE A 77 -9.56 -4.10 -16.91
CA ILE A 77 -8.34 -3.56 -17.52
C ILE A 77 -7.40 -4.68 -17.96
N ASN A 78 -7.28 -5.74 -17.16
CA ASN A 78 -6.45 -6.89 -17.50
C ASN A 78 -7.00 -7.67 -18.71
N SER A 79 -8.32 -7.81 -18.82
CA SER A 79 -8.95 -8.50 -19.96
C SER A 79 -8.89 -7.69 -21.26
N GLU A 80 -8.97 -6.36 -21.20
CA GLU A 80 -8.84 -5.47 -22.36
C GLU A 80 -7.41 -5.45 -22.91
N LYS A 81 -6.40 -5.54 -22.04
CA LYS A 81 -5.00 -5.65 -22.45
C LYS A 81 -4.70 -6.97 -23.16
N GLN A 82 -5.35 -8.07 -22.82
CA GLN A 82 -5.21 -9.34 -23.55
C GLN A 82 -5.86 -9.31 -24.94
N ASN A 83 -6.85 -8.46 -25.17
CA ASN A 83 -7.55 -8.34 -26.45
C ASN A 83 -6.94 -7.28 -27.39
N SER A 84 -6.11 -6.38 -26.90
CA SER A 84 -5.39 -5.37 -27.72
C SER A 84 -4.01 -5.89 -28.09
N SER A 85 -3.95 -6.97 -28.88
CA SER A 85 -2.71 -7.44 -29.49
C SER A 85 -2.30 -6.54 -30.66
N THR A 86 -1.81 -5.35 -30.33
CA THR A 86 -0.84 -4.65 -31.14
C THR A 86 0.48 -4.70 -30.37
N ILE A 87 1.22 -5.71 -30.69
CA ILE A 87 2.65 -5.96 -30.54
C ILE A 87 3.40 -4.84 -29.81
N VAL A 88 3.30 -4.82 -28.48
CA VAL A 88 4.45 -4.64 -27.62
C VAL A 88 4.69 -6.05 -27.07
N GLN A 89 5.74 -6.71 -27.55
CA GLN A 89 6.22 -7.96 -26.98
C GLN A 89 6.47 -7.72 -25.49
N TYR A 90 5.46 -7.98 -24.68
CA TYR A 90 5.69 -8.36 -23.30
C TYR A 90 6.18 -9.81 -23.39
N ASP A 91 7.47 -9.97 -23.18
CA ASP A 91 8.12 -11.25 -23.01
C ASP A 91 7.28 -12.08 -22.05
N GLU A 92 6.75 -13.23 -22.50
CA GLU A 92 6.04 -14.21 -21.66
C GLU A 92 6.97 -14.88 -20.63
N THR A 93 8.20 -14.45 -20.53
CA THR A 93 9.07 -14.67 -19.37
C THR A 93 8.67 -13.66 -18.31
N GLY A 94 7.57 -13.93 -17.60
CA GLY A 94 7.20 -13.15 -16.41
C GLY A 94 8.38 -13.01 -15.48
N ASN A 95 8.82 -11.79 -15.26
CA ASN A 95 9.67 -11.33 -14.16
C ASN A 95 10.86 -10.48 -14.61
N ASN A 96 10.60 -9.24 -15.02
CA ASN A 96 11.63 -8.20 -14.91
C ASN A 96 11.06 -6.80 -14.61
N SER A 97 9.96 -6.71 -13.86
CA SER A 97 9.66 -5.44 -13.21
C SER A 97 10.62 -5.31 -12.03
N GLU A 98 11.52 -4.33 -12.09
CA GLU A 98 12.39 -4.02 -10.96
C GLU A 98 11.54 -3.79 -9.70
N PRO A 99 11.96 -4.30 -8.53
CA PRO A 99 11.25 -4.06 -7.29
C PRO A 99 11.24 -2.57 -6.95
N LEU A 100 10.18 -2.14 -6.26
CA LEU A 100 10.00 -0.76 -5.81
C LEU A 100 9.77 -0.74 -4.31
N ILE A 101 10.36 0.22 -3.61
CA ILE A 101 10.00 0.57 -2.23
C ILE A 101 9.03 1.74 -2.27
N PHE A 102 7.96 1.66 -1.50
CA PHE A 102 7.08 2.79 -1.22
C PHE A 102 7.15 3.13 0.27
N LEU A 103 7.74 4.28 0.59
CA LEU A 103 7.83 4.82 1.95
C LEU A 103 6.64 5.75 2.19
N SER A 104 5.60 5.22 2.84
CA SER A 104 4.41 5.97 3.23
C SER A 104 4.57 6.57 4.62
N HIS A 105 4.36 7.87 4.73
CA HIS A 105 4.53 8.63 5.96
C HIS A 105 3.62 9.86 5.97
N LYS A 106 3.36 10.41 7.14
CA LYS A 106 2.77 11.73 7.29
C LYS A 106 3.86 12.81 7.17
N SER A 107 3.57 13.92 6.48
CA SER A 107 4.54 15.01 6.25
C SER A 107 5.20 15.55 7.52
N ASP A 108 4.49 15.51 8.65
CA ASP A 108 5.01 15.94 9.95
C ASP A 108 6.10 15.01 10.51
N ASP A 109 6.13 13.75 10.04
CA ASP A 109 7.11 12.73 10.44
C ASP A 109 8.30 12.68 9.46
N LYS A 110 8.42 13.72 8.62
CA LYS A 110 9.47 13.83 7.60
C LYS A 110 10.90 13.57 8.12
N PRO A 111 11.33 14.05 9.31
CA PRO A 111 12.68 13.77 9.80
C PRO A 111 12.98 12.28 9.95
N TYR A 112 12.05 11.49 10.46
CA TYR A 112 12.17 10.03 10.56
C TYR A 112 12.16 9.37 9.17
N ALA A 113 11.30 9.86 8.27
CA ALA A 113 11.22 9.36 6.91
C ALA A 113 12.49 9.67 6.10
N ASP A 114 13.10 10.86 6.28
CA ASP A 114 14.38 11.24 5.68
C ASP A 114 15.54 10.36 6.20
N ALA A 115 15.53 10.00 7.49
CA ALA A 115 16.53 9.08 8.05
C ALA A 115 16.39 7.67 7.42
N LEU A 116 15.16 7.17 7.27
CA LEU A 116 14.87 5.90 6.58
C LEU A 116 15.31 5.97 5.10
N GLU A 117 15.03 7.05 4.40
CA GLU A 117 15.43 7.28 3.01
C GLU A 117 16.95 7.18 2.86
N ARG A 118 17.72 7.89 3.70
CA ARG A 118 19.19 7.85 3.68
C ARG A 118 19.74 6.45 3.99
N PHE A 119 19.11 5.75 4.93
CA PHE A 119 19.47 4.37 5.23
C PHE A 119 19.24 3.46 4.02
N ILE A 120 18.06 3.52 3.40
CA ILE A 120 17.65 2.68 2.25
C ILE A 120 18.53 2.96 1.03
N THR A 121 18.71 4.22 0.67
CA THR A 121 19.54 4.61 -0.49
C THR A 121 21.01 4.33 -0.22
N GLY A 122 21.46 4.51 1.01
CA GLY A 122 22.79 4.12 1.47
C GLY A 122 23.07 2.63 1.28
N LEU A 123 22.11 1.73 1.41
CA LEU A 123 22.26 0.30 1.11
C LEU A 123 22.48 0.02 -0.38
N GLY A 124 22.15 0.96 -1.27
CA GLY A 124 22.34 0.83 -2.71
C GLY A 124 21.02 0.83 -3.54
N VAL A 125 19.88 1.08 -2.90
CA VAL A 125 18.61 1.29 -3.61
C VAL A 125 18.69 2.57 -4.43
N LYS A 126 18.36 2.50 -5.73
CA LYS A 126 18.43 3.63 -6.65
C LYS A 126 17.25 4.59 -6.46
N ASN A 127 17.45 5.85 -6.87
CA ASN A 127 16.41 6.88 -6.75
C ASN A 127 15.09 6.52 -7.45
N ASN A 128 15.14 5.83 -8.57
CA ASN A 128 13.96 5.38 -9.31
C ASN A 128 13.30 4.11 -8.74
N GLN A 129 13.91 3.50 -7.73
CA GLN A 129 13.42 2.31 -7.02
C GLN A 129 12.80 2.64 -5.66
N LEU A 130 12.80 3.92 -5.25
CA LEU A 130 12.20 4.41 -4.03
C LEU A 130 11.18 5.49 -4.34
N ILE A 131 9.95 5.31 -3.88
CA ILE A 131 8.87 6.30 -3.90
C ILE A 131 8.79 6.90 -2.50
N TYR A 132 9.08 8.18 -2.39
CA TYR A 132 9.02 8.96 -1.17
C TYR A 132 8.59 10.39 -1.50
N SER A 133 7.30 10.69 -1.31
CA SER A 133 6.66 11.90 -1.84
C SER A 133 7.21 13.22 -1.28
N SER A 134 7.79 13.20 -0.08
CA SER A 134 8.37 14.39 0.56
C SER A 134 9.80 14.70 0.11
N HIS A 135 10.41 13.89 -0.75
CA HIS A 135 11.77 14.11 -1.22
C HIS A 135 11.80 14.40 -2.73
N PRO A 136 12.47 15.47 -3.21
CA PRO A 136 12.44 15.87 -4.61
C PRO A 136 12.92 14.82 -5.61
N LEU A 137 13.87 13.96 -5.22
CA LEU A 137 14.45 12.93 -6.09
C LEU A 137 13.61 11.65 -6.18
N HIS A 138 12.67 11.45 -5.25
CA HIS A 138 11.87 10.22 -5.11
C HIS A 138 10.37 10.47 -5.26
N LYS A 139 9.98 11.73 -5.54
CA LYS A 139 8.58 12.08 -5.69
C LYS A 139 7.99 11.53 -6.98
N ILE A 140 6.71 11.25 -6.92
CA ILE A 140 5.93 10.93 -8.10
C ILE A 140 5.98 12.11 -9.08
N PRO A 141 6.02 11.87 -10.40
CA PRO A 141 6.01 12.92 -11.40
C PRO A 141 4.87 13.93 -11.19
N LEU A 142 5.10 15.19 -11.58
CA LEU A 142 4.08 16.22 -11.55
C LEU A 142 2.84 15.73 -12.33
N ASP A 143 1.66 16.06 -11.84
CA ASP A 143 0.35 15.64 -12.38
C ASP A 143 0.05 14.15 -12.33
N ALA A 144 0.95 13.31 -11.79
CA ALA A 144 0.67 11.90 -11.54
C ALA A 144 0.00 11.72 -10.18
N ASN A 145 -1.12 11.00 -10.16
CA ASN A 145 -1.76 10.55 -8.95
C ASN A 145 -1.01 9.33 -8.38
N ILE A 146 -0.78 9.27 -7.05
CA ILE A 146 -0.14 8.14 -6.37
C ILE A 146 -0.80 6.81 -6.71
N TYR A 147 -2.13 6.79 -6.76
CA TYR A 147 -2.91 5.59 -7.06
C TYR A 147 -2.68 5.12 -8.50
N ASP A 148 -2.62 6.05 -9.46
CA ASP A 148 -2.31 5.74 -10.86
C ASP A 148 -0.88 5.25 -11.02
N TYR A 149 0.05 5.80 -10.25
CA TYR A 149 1.44 5.37 -10.24
C TYR A 149 1.57 3.96 -9.66
N LEU A 150 0.99 3.69 -8.49
CA LEU A 150 0.97 2.36 -7.88
C LEU A 150 0.25 1.35 -8.78
N ARG A 151 -0.87 1.74 -9.41
CA ARG A 151 -1.60 0.90 -10.36
C ARG A 151 -0.80 0.55 -11.61
N LYS A 152 -0.07 1.51 -12.17
CA LYS A 152 0.81 1.27 -13.33
C LYS A 152 1.95 0.31 -13.01
N ASN A 153 2.39 0.29 -11.76
CA ASN A 153 3.46 -0.56 -11.27
C ASN A 153 2.92 -1.80 -10.51
N ILE A 154 1.65 -2.16 -10.67
CA ILE A 154 0.99 -3.26 -9.94
C ILE A 154 1.67 -4.62 -10.18
N TYR A 155 2.34 -4.79 -11.32
CA TYR A 155 3.13 -5.98 -11.64
C TYR A 155 4.56 -5.91 -11.09
N SER A 156 5.01 -4.75 -10.59
CA SER A 156 6.27 -4.62 -9.88
C SER A 156 6.12 -5.18 -8.47
N LYS A 157 7.18 -5.79 -7.96
CA LYS A 157 7.22 -6.19 -6.55
C LYS A 157 7.30 -4.93 -5.68
N ILE A 158 6.15 -4.42 -5.26
CA ILE A 158 6.12 -3.26 -4.37
C ILE A 158 6.31 -3.74 -2.93
N PHE A 159 7.33 -3.19 -2.27
CA PHE A 159 7.55 -3.35 -0.84
C PHE A 159 7.20 -2.05 -0.14
N MET A 160 6.15 -2.05 0.65
CA MET A 160 5.71 -0.86 1.37
C MET A 160 6.35 -0.78 2.75
N ILE A 161 6.90 0.37 3.08
CA ILE A 161 7.32 0.73 4.43
C ILE A 161 6.31 1.75 4.96
N ILE A 162 5.59 1.40 6.02
CA ILE A 162 4.60 2.28 6.64
C ILE A 162 5.24 2.87 7.89
N LEU A 163 5.44 4.20 7.88
CA LEU A 163 5.92 4.92 9.04
C LEU A 163 4.71 5.41 9.87
N TRP A 164 4.37 4.65 10.89
CA TRP A 164 3.24 4.91 11.75
C TRP A 164 3.50 6.02 12.75
N SER A 165 2.59 6.99 12.79
CA SER A 165 2.45 7.96 13.85
C SER A 165 0.97 8.15 14.19
N ASN A 166 0.65 8.81 15.30
CA ASN A 166 -0.74 9.15 15.60
C ASN A 166 -1.32 10.09 14.53
N ARG A 167 -0.49 10.97 13.96
CA ARG A 167 -0.88 11.89 12.87
C ARG A 167 -1.09 11.16 11.53
N TYR A 168 -0.39 10.05 11.30
CA TYR A 168 -0.63 9.19 10.14
C TYR A 168 -2.07 8.68 10.12
N LEU A 169 -2.58 8.22 11.28
CA LEU A 169 -3.94 7.72 11.45
C LEU A 169 -5.03 8.80 11.26
N GLU A 170 -4.66 10.06 11.30
CA GLU A 170 -5.56 11.20 11.08
C GLU A 170 -5.50 11.75 9.64
N SER A 171 -4.64 11.18 8.80
CA SER A 171 -4.44 11.61 7.42
C SER A 171 -5.22 10.74 6.43
N PRO A 172 -6.30 11.24 5.82
CA PRO A 172 -7.03 10.49 4.79
C PRO A 172 -6.11 10.06 3.63
N ALA A 173 -5.14 10.90 3.24
CA ALA A 173 -4.20 10.56 2.18
C ALA A 173 -3.35 9.34 2.55
N CYS A 174 -2.77 9.31 3.78
CA CYS A 174 -1.96 8.19 4.24
C CYS A 174 -2.78 6.89 4.34
N LEU A 175 -4.01 6.97 4.88
CA LEU A 175 -4.90 5.81 4.99
C LEU A 175 -5.30 5.27 3.60
N ASN A 176 -5.54 6.16 2.64
CA ASN A 176 -5.84 5.76 1.27
C ASN A 176 -4.63 5.11 0.59
N GLU A 177 -3.42 5.65 0.75
CA GLU A 177 -2.19 5.05 0.24
C GLU A 177 -1.97 3.64 0.80
N MET A 178 -2.15 3.49 2.11
CA MET A 178 -2.08 2.19 2.78
C MET A 178 -3.13 1.21 2.22
N GLY A 179 -4.37 1.66 2.06
CA GLY A 179 -5.44 0.86 1.48
C GLY A 179 -5.14 0.44 0.04
N ALA A 180 -4.60 1.35 -0.79
CA ALA A 180 -4.19 1.03 -2.16
C ALA A 180 -3.08 -0.03 -2.19
N ALA A 181 -2.06 0.08 -1.32
CA ALA A 181 -1.00 -0.93 -1.21
C ALA A 181 -1.54 -2.28 -0.73
N TRP A 182 -2.50 -2.28 0.19
CA TRP A 182 -3.17 -3.50 0.65
C TRP A 182 -3.95 -4.19 -0.48
N VAL A 183 -4.70 -3.43 -1.29
CA VAL A 183 -5.46 -3.97 -2.43
C VAL A 183 -4.55 -4.63 -3.47
N VAL A 184 -3.38 -4.07 -3.74
CA VAL A 184 -2.40 -4.66 -4.67
C VAL A 184 -1.56 -5.76 -4.03
N GLN A 185 -1.90 -6.20 -2.81
CA GLN A 185 -1.21 -7.25 -2.05
C GLN A 185 0.30 -7.01 -1.91
N SER A 186 0.69 -5.76 -1.76
CA SER A 186 2.09 -5.38 -1.54
C SER A 186 2.61 -6.01 -0.24
N ASP A 187 3.85 -6.51 -0.27
CA ASP A 187 4.53 -6.85 0.98
C ASP A 187 4.84 -5.55 1.74
N TYR A 188 4.72 -5.57 3.06
CA TYR A 188 4.92 -4.38 3.86
C TYR A 188 5.64 -4.65 5.18
N THR A 189 6.23 -3.59 5.72
CA THR A 189 6.84 -3.55 7.05
C THR A 189 6.31 -2.35 7.83
N ASN A 190 5.94 -2.60 9.08
CA ASN A 190 5.50 -1.56 10.01
C ASN A 190 6.72 -0.95 10.72
N ILE A 191 6.84 0.37 10.68
CA ILE A 191 7.82 1.13 11.45
C ILE A 191 7.07 2.21 12.22
N TYR A 192 7.39 2.40 13.50
CA TYR A 192 6.67 3.29 14.38
C TYR A 192 7.59 4.39 14.90
N VAL A 193 7.12 5.64 14.83
CA VAL A 193 7.79 6.72 15.55
C VAL A 193 7.72 6.48 17.07
N PRO A 194 8.68 6.99 17.87
CA PRO A 194 8.72 6.71 19.33
C PRO A 194 7.44 7.08 20.10
N SER A 195 6.75 8.12 19.64
CA SER A 195 5.51 8.63 20.26
C SER A 195 4.24 7.93 19.80
N PHE A 196 4.33 6.86 19.01
CA PHE A 196 3.16 6.14 18.51
C PHE A 196 2.39 5.44 19.62
N SER A 197 1.07 5.61 19.63
CA SER A 197 0.17 4.97 20.60
C SER A 197 -0.44 3.69 20.02
N PHE A 198 0.04 2.52 20.46
CA PHE A 198 -0.51 1.22 20.08
C PHE A 198 -1.95 0.99 20.56
N GLY A 199 -2.43 1.77 21.54
CA GLY A 199 -3.81 1.72 22.01
C GLY A 199 -4.78 2.57 21.20
N ASN A 200 -4.35 3.23 20.11
CA ASN A 200 -5.23 4.05 19.28
C ASN A 200 -6.25 3.15 18.55
N PRO A 201 -7.57 3.35 18.73
CA PRO A 201 -8.59 2.51 18.09
C PRO A 201 -8.50 2.51 16.57
N LYS A 202 -8.21 3.66 15.95
CA LYS A 202 -8.06 3.78 14.49
C LYS A 202 -6.97 2.87 13.92
N TYR A 203 -5.91 2.60 14.70
CA TYR A 203 -4.86 1.69 14.29
C TYR A 203 -5.38 0.26 14.09
N HIS A 204 -6.26 -0.21 14.98
CA HIS A 204 -6.86 -1.55 14.92
C HIS A 204 -7.93 -1.69 13.84
N GLU A 205 -8.42 -0.57 13.30
CA GLU A 205 -9.41 -0.50 12.22
C GLU A 205 -8.74 -0.44 10.82
N CYS A 206 -7.41 -0.32 10.76
CA CYS A 206 -6.67 -0.25 9.50
C CYS A 206 -6.79 -1.55 8.67
N ALA A 207 -6.66 -1.43 7.35
CA ALA A 207 -6.75 -2.56 6.42
C ALA A 207 -5.57 -3.53 6.54
N VAL A 208 -4.39 -3.06 6.96
CA VAL A 208 -3.19 -3.91 7.16
C VAL A 208 -3.28 -4.71 8.45
N ASP A 209 -2.61 -5.86 8.51
CA ASP A 209 -2.55 -6.68 9.74
C ASP A 209 -1.66 -5.98 10.79
N THR A 210 -2.30 -5.34 11.74
CA THR A 210 -1.65 -4.59 12.84
C THR A 210 -0.99 -5.50 13.88
N ARG A 211 -1.19 -6.83 13.82
CA ARG A 211 -0.51 -7.82 14.67
C ARG A 211 0.88 -8.19 14.14
N LYS A 212 1.19 -7.79 12.89
CA LYS A 212 2.50 -8.00 12.29
C LYS A 212 3.55 -7.19 13.05
N MET A 213 4.63 -7.86 13.46
CA MET A 213 5.74 -7.21 14.17
C MET A 213 6.33 -6.07 13.36
N GLY A 214 6.78 -5.03 14.04
CA GLY A 214 7.42 -3.86 13.42
C GLY A 214 8.48 -3.23 14.32
N ALA A 215 9.21 -2.27 13.78
CA ALA A 215 10.30 -1.59 14.49
C ALA A 215 9.81 -0.29 15.13
N VAL A 216 10.13 -0.06 16.40
CA VAL A 216 9.96 1.25 17.05
C VAL A 216 11.27 2.02 16.96
N LEU A 217 11.24 3.24 16.44
CA LEU A 217 12.41 4.07 16.19
C LEU A 217 12.90 4.79 17.46
N ASN A 218 13.16 4.02 18.52
CA ASN A 218 13.62 4.50 19.83
C ASN A 218 15.13 4.36 20.05
N GLY A 219 15.87 3.81 19.09
CA GLY A 219 17.33 3.67 19.14
C GLY A 219 17.86 2.56 20.05
N ASP A 220 17.00 1.76 20.68
CA ASP A 220 17.40 0.65 21.52
C ASP A 220 17.97 -0.56 20.74
N SER A 221 18.33 -1.62 21.44
CA SER A 221 18.87 -2.84 20.82
C SER A 221 17.84 -3.52 19.90
N ASN A 222 16.55 -3.46 20.21
CA ASN A 222 15.49 -4.04 19.38
C ASN A 222 15.29 -3.22 18.09
N CYS A 223 15.35 -1.89 18.20
CA CYS A 223 15.35 -1.01 17.04
C CYS A 223 16.50 -1.36 16.08
N LYS A 224 17.73 -1.48 16.61
CA LYS A 224 18.91 -1.85 15.81
C LYS A 224 18.74 -3.21 15.14
N ALA A 225 18.28 -4.22 15.89
CA ALA A 225 18.05 -5.56 15.35
C ALA A 225 17.00 -5.54 14.21
N SER A 226 15.89 -4.84 14.40
CA SER A 226 14.85 -4.69 13.39
C SER A 226 15.32 -3.95 12.14
N MET A 227 16.22 -2.96 12.29
CA MET A 227 16.82 -2.28 11.14
C MET A 227 17.78 -3.17 10.35
N ILE A 228 18.48 -4.10 11.02
CA ILE A 228 19.28 -5.15 10.35
C ILE A 228 18.36 -6.11 9.59
N GLU A 229 17.23 -6.52 10.15
CA GLU A 229 16.24 -7.34 9.45
C GLU A 229 15.68 -6.63 8.22
N LEU A 230 15.34 -5.33 8.33
CA LEU A 230 14.90 -4.50 7.21
C LEU A 230 15.98 -4.43 6.12
N LYS A 231 17.25 -4.20 6.50
CA LYS A 231 18.41 -4.21 5.60
C LYS A 231 18.48 -5.54 4.84
N ASN A 232 18.42 -6.67 5.54
CA ASN A 232 18.49 -8.00 4.91
C ASN A 232 17.36 -8.22 3.90
N LYS A 233 16.13 -7.77 4.24
CA LYS A 233 14.98 -7.84 3.35
C LYS A 233 15.19 -6.98 2.10
N ILE A 234 15.66 -5.75 2.24
CA ILE A 234 15.96 -4.84 1.12
C ILE A 234 17.06 -5.43 0.24
N GLN A 235 18.15 -5.92 0.83
CA GLN A 235 19.24 -6.54 0.07
C GLN A 235 18.78 -7.74 -0.73
N SER A 236 17.97 -8.61 -0.14
CA SER A 236 17.36 -9.76 -0.83
C SER A 236 16.44 -9.31 -1.97
N LEU A 237 15.62 -8.27 -1.76
CA LEU A 237 14.65 -7.79 -2.74
C LEU A 237 15.33 -7.18 -3.97
N PHE A 238 16.43 -6.44 -3.78
CA PHE A 238 17.15 -5.73 -4.83
C PHE A 238 18.45 -6.42 -5.28
N ASN A 239 18.73 -7.60 -4.74
CA ASN A 239 19.97 -8.35 -5.00
C ASN A 239 21.25 -7.50 -4.77
N LEU A 240 21.27 -6.78 -3.63
CA LEU A 240 22.39 -5.92 -3.27
C LEU A 240 23.47 -6.73 -2.54
N ALA A 241 24.75 -6.37 -2.80
CA ALA A 241 25.87 -6.96 -2.09
C ALA A 241 25.85 -6.57 -0.60
N ASP A 242 26.20 -7.51 0.26
CA ASP A 242 26.38 -7.25 1.69
C ASP A 242 27.77 -6.64 1.95
N ASP A 243 27.78 -5.53 2.71
CA ASP A 243 28.97 -4.85 3.19
C ASP A 243 28.74 -4.52 4.66
N GLU A 244 29.35 -5.29 5.53
CA GLU A 244 29.15 -5.18 6.97
C GLU A 244 29.65 -3.83 7.53
N GLN A 245 30.80 -3.32 7.04
CA GLN A 245 31.34 -2.04 7.49
C GLN A 245 30.43 -0.88 7.08
N LYS A 246 29.99 -0.89 5.83
CA LYS A 246 29.02 0.08 5.32
C LYS A 246 27.71 0.02 6.07
N THR A 247 27.20 -1.19 6.32
CA THR A 247 25.96 -1.42 7.08
C THR A 247 26.05 -0.82 8.47
N GLN A 248 27.15 -1.08 9.19
CA GLN A 248 27.35 -0.55 10.54
C GLN A 248 27.38 0.98 10.53
N PHE A 249 28.11 1.58 9.58
CA PHE A 249 28.17 3.05 9.43
C PHE A 249 26.78 3.66 9.16
N LEU A 250 25.99 3.04 8.27
CA LEU A 250 24.64 3.51 7.95
C LEU A 250 23.70 3.38 9.16
N LEU A 251 23.80 2.27 9.89
CA LEU A 251 22.99 2.02 11.08
C LEU A 251 23.32 3.03 12.19
N ASP A 252 24.60 3.29 12.45
CA ASP A 252 25.00 4.24 13.48
C ASP A 252 24.55 5.67 13.15
N ASN A 253 24.64 6.09 11.88
CA ASN A 253 24.12 7.38 11.44
C ASN A 253 22.61 7.45 11.58
N PHE A 254 21.88 6.41 11.13
CA PHE A 254 20.44 6.32 11.27
C PHE A 254 20.00 6.46 12.73
N ILE A 255 20.61 5.69 13.64
CA ILE A 255 20.28 5.76 15.07
C ILE A 255 20.55 7.16 15.63
N LYS A 256 21.67 7.79 15.26
CA LYS A 256 21.99 9.16 15.69
C LYS A 256 20.92 10.16 15.23
N GLU A 257 20.46 10.06 14.00
CA GLU A 257 19.44 10.96 13.42
C GLU A 257 18.10 10.82 14.12
N ILE A 258 17.60 9.57 14.27
CA ILE A 258 16.28 9.35 14.90
C ILE A 258 16.31 9.74 16.40
N MET A 259 17.42 9.56 17.10
CA MET A 259 17.55 9.97 18.50
C MET A 259 17.62 11.49 18.64
N THR A 260 18.24 12.18 17.69
CA THR A 260 18.25 13.66 17.66
C THR A 260 16.82 14.18 17.48
N GLU A 261 16.06 13.59 16.58
CA GLU A 261 14.66 13.98 16.34
C GLU A 261 13.75 13.67 17.54
N ALA A 262 13.94 12.50 18.16
CA ALA A 262 13.17 12.13 19.35
C ALA A 262 13.35 13.15 20.50
N ASN A 263 14.57 13.65 20.69
CA ASN A 263 14.87 14.66 21.71
C ASN A 263 14.26 16.03 21.38
N ASN A 264 14.22 16.42 20.09
CA ASN A 264 13.60 17.68 19.68
C ASN A 264 12.07 17.71 19.86
N ASN A 265 11.42 16.56 19.94
CA ASN A 265 9.96 16.46 20.12
C ASN A 265 9.53 16.32 21.60
N ILE A 266 10.46 16.39 22.56
CA ILE A 266 10.17 16.35 24.02
C ILE A 266 10.01 17.77 24.60
N ASP A 267 10.51 18.81 23.94
CA ASP A 267 10.37 20.22 24.31
C ASP A 267 9.09 20.84 23.69
#